data_29134bb7a8ab9adb3fa2c98cfd33692a
#
_entry.id   29134bb7a8ab9adb3fa2c98cfd33692a
#
_cell.length_a   1.000
_cell.length_b   1.000
_cell.length_c   1.000
_cell.angle_alpha   90.00
_cell.angle_beta   90.00
_cell.angle_gamma   90.00
#
_symmetry.space_group_name_H-M   'P 1'
#
loop_
_entity.id
_entity.type
_entity.pdbx_description
1 polymer ?
#
loop_
_entity_poly.entity_id
_entity_poly.type
_entity_poly.pdbx_seq_one_letter_code
_entity_poly.pdbx_strand_id
1 'polypeptide(L)'
;MKSLTEYLWFNVPSRRGFVNITHTVESLVAKSAVREGLCLVNAMHISASVFINDAEDGLLHDYEVWLEKLAPHEPVSQYHHNRTGEDNADAHIKRQIMGREVVVAITAGKLDFGPWEQIFYGEFDGRRRKRVLVKIIGD
;
A
#
# COMPACT_ATOMS: atom_id res chain seq x y z
N MET A 1 9.40 11.35 23.73
CA MET A 1 8.94 10.89 22.40
C MET A 1 9.83 9.77 21.89
N LYS A 2 9.22 8.73 21.36
CA LYS A 2 9.89 7.61 20.70
C LYS A 2 9.66 7.68 19.21
N SER A 3 10.56 7.12 18.42
CA SER A 3 10.35 6.98 16.98
C SER A 3 10.99 5.69 16.48
N LEU A 4 10.38 5.11 15.45
CA LEU A 4 10.90 3.94 14.74
C LEU A 4 10.69 4.15 13.25
N THR A 5 11.72 3.88 12.46
CA THR A 5 11.62 3.89 11.01
C THR A 5 12.08 2.53 10.49
N GLU A 6 11.23 1.89 9.72
CA GLU A 6 11.53 0.62 9.07
C GLU A 6 11.12 0.68 7.61
N TYR A 7 11.83 -0.06 6.77
CA TYR A 7 11.50 -0.22 5.35
C TYR A 7 11.14 -1.67 5.09
N LEU A 8 9.96 -1.89 4.53
CA LEU A 8 9.52 -3.20 4.07
C LEU A 8 9.76 -3.29 2.57
N TRP A 9 10.29 -4.42 2.12
CA TRP A 9 10.60 -4.63 0.71
C TRP A 9 9.67 -5.68 0.12
N PHE A 10 9.14 -5.38 -1.07
CA PHE A 10 8.25 -6.27 -1.80
C PHE A 10 8.76 -6.49 -3.22
N ASN A 11 8.65 -7.72 -3.69
CA ASN A 11 8.89 -8.09 -5.07
C ASN A 11 7.76 -9.01 -5.50
N VAL A 12 6.66 -8.41 -5.96
CA VAL A 12 5.47 -9.15 -6.36
C VAL A 12 5.72 -9.77 -7.74
N PRO A 13 5.55 -11.11 -7.89
CA PRO A 13 5.94 -11.80 -9.13
C PRO A 13 5.00 -11.53 -10.30
N SER A 14 3.80 -11.06 -10.05
CA SER A 14 2.83 -10.69 -11.09
C SER A 14 2.79 -9.18 -11.28
N ARG A 15 2.18 -8.72 -12.38
CA ARG A 15 2.05 -7.28 -12.63
C ARG A 15 1.25 -6.58 -11.54
N ARG A 16 0.17 -7.19 -11.05
CA ARG A 16 -0.69 -6.62 -10.02
C ARG A 16 -0.93 -7.62 -8.91
N GLY A 17 -1.14 -7.11 -7.72
CA GLY A 17 -1.48 -7.92 -6.56
C GLY A 17 -1.71 -7.09 -5.32
N PHE A 18 -2.35 -7.69 -4.34
CA PHE A 18 -2.57 -7.09 -3.03
C PHE A 18 -1.95 -7.96 -1.95
N VAL A 19 -1.21 -7.35 -1.05
CA VAL A 19 -0.54 -8.05 0.06
C VAL A 19 -1.04 -7.47 1.37
N ASN A 20 -1.63 -8.30 2.23
CA ASN A 20 -2.01 -7.88 3.58
C ASN A 20 -0.76 -7.74 4.44
N ILE A 21 -0.47 -6.54 4.90
CA ILE A 21 0.73 -6.24 5.71
C ILE A 21 0.40 -5.87 7.16
N THR A 22 -0.84 -6.09 7.58
CA THR A 22 -1.32 -5.69 8.91
C THR A 22 -0.47 -6.26 10.02
N HIS A 23 -0.21 -7.59 10.01
CA HIS A 23 0.57 -8.22 11.08
C HIS A 23 2.01 -7.75 11.13
N THR A 24 2.61 -7.46 9.98
CA THR A 24 3.96 -6.89 9.91
C THR A 24 3.99 -5.52 10.57
N VAL A 25 3.02 -4.66 10.27
CA VAL A 25 2.94 -3.32 10.86
C VAL A 25 2.66 -3.41 12.35
N GLU A 26 1.75 -4.29 12.78
CA GLU A 26 1.49 -4.53 14.21
C GLU A 26 2.77 -4.93 14.97
N SER A 27 3.59 -5.78 14.39
CA SER A 27 4.87 -6.18 14.97
C SER A 27 5.82 -5.00 15.13
N LEU A 28 5.84 -4.07 14.18
CA LEU A 28 6.66 -2.87 14.25
C LEU A 28 6.15 -1.89 15.32
N VAL A 29 4.84 -1.78 15.47
CA VAL A 29 4.26 -0.99 16.57
C VAL A 29 4.71 -1.54 17.92
N ALA A 30 4.64 -2.86 18.11
CA ALA A 30 5.12 -3.51 19.33
C ALA A 30 6.62 -3.24 19.55
N LYS A 31 7.43 -3.36 18.51
CA LYS A 31 8.88 -3.09 18.57
C LYS A 31 9.18 -1.65 18.95
N SER A 32 8.36 -0.69 18.49
CA SER A 32 8.56 0.72 18.77
C SER A 32 8.36 1.08 20.25
N ALA A 33 7.62 0.28 20.98
CA ALA A 33 7.18 0.53 22.35
C ALA A 33 6.35 1.81 22.51
N VAL A 34 5.85 2.39 21.42
CA VAL A 34 4.94 3.54 21.45
C VAL A 34 3.57 3.09 21.95
N ARG A 35 3.05 3.78 22.91
CA ARG A 35 1.74 3.48 23.49
C ARG A 35 0.66 4.44 22.98
N GLU A 36 1.02 5.69 22.78
CA GLU A 36 0.13 6.72 22.24
C GLU A 36 0.86 7.47 21.13
N GLY A 37 0.35 7.41 19.91
CA GLY A 37 1.03 8.04 18.79
C GLY A 37 0.38 7.75 17.44
N LEU A 38 1.19 7.85 16.41
CA LEU A 38 0.77 7.67 15.02
C LEU A 38 1.71 6.71 14.30
N CYS A 39 1.12 5.90 13.43
CA CYS A 39 1.83 5.01 12.52
C CYS A 39 1.53 5.42 11.08
N LEU A 40 2.57 5.89 10.38
CA LEU A 40 2.51 6.16 8.95
C LEU A 40 2.98 4.92 8.19
N VAL A 41 2.22 4.47 7.21
CA VAL A 41 2.62 3.41 6.29
C VAL A 41 2.51 3.95 4.86
N ASN A 42 3.63 4.02 4.16
CA ASN A 42 3.78 4.82 2.96
C ASN A 42 4.47 4.05 1.84
N ALA A 43 3.77 3.87 0.71
CA ALA A 43 4.39 3.29 -0.50
C ALA A 43 5.35 4.31 -1.13
N MET A 44 6.60 3.90 -1.34
CA MET A 44 7.65 4.77 -1.84
C MET A 44 7.94 4.58 -3.32
N HIS A 45 6.99 4.03 -4.05
CA HIS A 45 7.10 3.87 -5.50
C HIS A 45 5.82 4.38 -6.16
N ILE A 46 5.99 5.11 -7.25
CA ILE A 46 4.90 5.80 -7.95
C ILE A 46 3.90 4.86 -8.65
N SER A 47 4.14 3.56 -8.63
CA SER A 47 3.24 2.55 -9.19
C SER A 47 2.73 1.56 -8.13
N ALA A 48 2.87 1.90 -6.85
CA ALA A 48 2.41 1.09 -5.73
C ALA A 48 1.60 1.94 -4.75
N SER A 49 0.82 1.30 -3.90
CA SER A 49 -0.12 1.94 -2.99
C SER A 49 -0.11 1.27 -1.63
N VAL A 50 -0.51 2.00 -0.60
CA VAL A 50 -0.93 1.46 0.69
C VAL A 50 -2.34 1.96 0.96
N PHE A 51 -3.24 1.06 1.33
CA PHE A 51 -4.63 1.41 1.62
C PHE A 51 -5.18 0.52 2.73
N ILE A 52 -6.31 0.91 3.30
CA ILE A 52 -6.99 0.17 4.37
C ILE A 52 -8.40 -0.19 3.92
N ASN A 53 -8.74 -1.47 4.02
CA ASN A 53 -10.10 -1.96 3.85
C ASN A 53 -10.18 -3.40 4.38
N ASP A 54 -11.32 -4.04 4.15
CA ASP A 54 -11.58 -5.41 4.59
C ASP A 54 -10.72 -6.42 3.82
N ALA A 55 -10.21 -7.40 4.53
CA ALA A 55 -9.43 -8.52 3.96
C ALA A 55 -10.38 -9.63 3.51
N GLU A 56 -11.14 -9.38 2.45
CA GLU A 56 -12.10 -10.32 1.91
C GLU A 56 -11.82 -10.51 0.42
N ASP A 57 -11.68 -11.75 -0.02
CA ASP A 57 -11.21 -12.08 -1.37
C ASP A 57 -12.12 -11.55 -2.47
N GLY A 58 -13.43 -11.57 -2.27
CA GLY A 58 -14.40 -11.02 -3.22
C GLY A 58 -14.22 -9.52 -3.41
N LEU A 59 -14.00 -8.78 -2.33
CA LEU A 59 -13.75 -7.35 -2.38
C LEU A 59 -12.43 -7.02 -3.10
N LEU A 60 -11.38 -7.78 -2.82
CA LEU A 60 -10.10 -7.59 -3.51
C LEU A 60 -10.22 -7.87 -5.00
N HIS A 61 -10.99 -8.89 -5.38
CA HIS A 61 -11.32 -9.17 -6.78
C HIS A 61 -12.09 -7.99 -7.40
N ASP A 62 -13.04 -7.44 -6.68
CA ASP A 62 -13.83 -6.29 -7.16
C ASP A 62 -12.96 -5.06 -7.37
N TYR A 63 -11.97 -4.80 -6.51
CA TYR A 63 -10.99 -3.74 -6.73
C TYR A 63 -10.22 -3.95 -8.03
N GLU A 64 -9.78 -5.16 -8.29
CA GLU A 64 -9.02 -5.49 -9.51
C GLU A 64 -9.87 -5.19 -10.76
N VAL A 65 -11.12 -5.62 -10.78
CA VAL A 65 -12.05 -5.37 -11.88
C VAL A 65 -12.32 -3.89 -12.05
N TRP A 66 -12.59 -3.19 -10.95
CA TRP A 66 -12.87 -1.75 -10.94
C TRP A 66 -11.69 -0.93 -11.45
N LEU A 67 -10.49 -1.23 -10.97
CA LEU A 67 -9.28 -0.51 -11.39
C LEU A 67 -8.98 -0.73 -12.88
N GLU A 68 -9.21 -1.94 -13.40
CA GLU A 68 -9.04 -2.21 -14.83
C GLU A 68 -10.08 -1.49 -15.69
N LYS A 69 -11.27 -1.24 -15.17
CA LYS A 69 -12.26 -0.42 -15.87
C LYS A 69 -11.88 1.05 -15.90
N LEU A 70 -11.34 1.59 -14.81
CA LEU A 70 -10.96 2.99 -14.70
C LEU A 70 -9.67 3.31 -15.44
N ALA A 71 -8.69 2.42 -15.38
CA ALA A 71 -7.38 2.60 -15.98
C ALA A 71 -6.90 1.27 -16.56
N PRO A 72 -7.47 0.84 -17.70
CA PRO A 72 -7.09 -0.45 -18.30
C PRO A 72 -5.64 -0.45 -18.73
N HIS A 73 -4.94 -1.56 -18.51
CA HIS A 73 -3.56 -1.72 -18.94
C HIS A 73 -3.46 -1.73 -20.47
N GLU A 74 -4.35 -2.45 -21.14
CA GLU A 74 -4.37 -2.57 -22.60
C GLU A 74 -5.46 -1.68 -23.21
N PRO A 75 -5.25 -1.11 -24.39
CA PRO A 75 -3.98 -1.08 -25.12
C PRO A 75 -3.02 -0.07 -24.50
N VAL A 76 -1.75 -0.45 -24.38
CA VAL A 76 -0.71 0.42 -23.77
C VAL A 76 -0.52 1.73 -24.55
N SER A 77 -0.81 1.71 -25.86
CA SER A 77 -0.69 2.87 -26.73
C SER A 77 -1.72 3.98 -26.45
N GLN A 78 -2.74 3.72 -25.66
CA GLN A 78 -3.75 4.73 -25.33
C GLN A 78 -3.21 5.83 -24.42
N TYR A 79 -2.08 5.59 -23.75
CA TYR A 79 -1.52 6.51 -22.76
C TYR A 79 -0.33 7.30 -23.33
N HIS A 80 -0.34 8.60 -23.13
CA HIS A 80 0.75 9.49 -23.53
C HIS A 80 2.07 9.15 -22.82
N HIS A 81 1.99 8.76 -21.53
CA HIS A 81 3.16 8.36 -20.75
C HIS A 81 3.92 7.19 -21.41
N ASN A 82 3.21 6.27 -22.04
CA ASN A 82 3.81 5.08 -22.65
C ASN A 82 4.54 5.37 -23.96
N ARG A 83 4.46 6.59 -24.49
CA ARG A 83 5.21 7.02 -25.71
C ARG A 83 6.72 6.99 -25.52
N THR A 84 7.19 7.00 -24.28
CA THR A 84 8.63 6.96 -23.95
C THR A 84 9.20 5.54 -23.92
N GLY A 85 8.43 4.54 -24.32
CA GLY A 85 8.82 3.13 -24.25
C GLY A 85 8.37 2.43 -22.98
N GLU A 86 7.68 3.15 -22.09
CA GLU A 86 7.09 2.57 -20.88
C GLU A 86 5.78 1.84 -21.19
N ASP A 87 5.33 1.01 -20.25
CA ASP A 87 4.07 0.27 -20.38
C ASP A 87 3.21 0.40 -19.11
N ASN A 88 3.49 1.36 -18.25
CA ASN A 88 2.99 1.39 -16.87
C ASN A 88 2.18 2.65 -16.52
N ALA A 89 1.68 3.38 -17.52
CA ALA A 89 0.84 4.56 -17.24
C ALA A 89 -0.37 4.22 -16.37
N ASP A 90 -1.00 3.08 -16.63
CA ASP A 90 -2.14 2.61 -15.85
C ASP A 90 -1.77 2.36 -14.38
N ALA A 91 -0.55 1.88 -14.14
CA ALA A 91 -0.07 1.64 -12.77
C ALA A 91 0.05 2.95 -11.98
N HIS A 92 0.54 4.01 -12.61
CA HIS A 92 0.59 5.34 -11.97
C HIS A 92 -0.80 5.86 -11.64
N ILE A 93 -1.76 5.64 -12.52
CA ILE A 93 -3.15 6.08 -12.33
C ILE A 93 -3.82 5.27 -11.23
N LYS A 94 -3.64 3.95 -11.22
CA LYS A 94 -4.16 3.08 -10.17
C LYS A 94 -3.62 3.49 -8.80
N ARG A 95 -2.30 3.73 -8.71
CA ARG A 95 -1.68 4.25 -7.49
C ARG A 95 -2.29 5.57 -7.06
N GLN A 96 -2.53 6.47 -7.99
CA GLN A 96 -3.14 7.78 -7.70
C GLN A 96 -4.55 7.62 -7.12
N ILE A 97 -5.33 6.67 -7.63
CA ILE A 97 -6.69 6.39 -7.15
C ILE A 97 -6.64 5.73 -5.76
N MET A 98 -5.79 4.72 -5.58
CA MET A 98 -5.75 3.93 -4.34
C MET A 98 -5.00 4.63 -3.21
N GLY A 99 -4.13 5.57 -3.53
CA GLY A 99 -3.43 6.37 -2.54
C GLY A 99 -2.01 5.93 -2.25
N ARG A 100 -1.25 6.85 -1.67
CA ARG A 100 0.17 6.70 -1.37
C ARG A 100 0.40 6.12 0.02
N GLU A 101 -0.35 6.57 1.03
CA GLU A 101 -0.10 6.26 2.43
C GLU A 101 -1.39 6.19 3.24
N VAL A 102 -1.24 5.58 4.41
CA VAL A 102 -2.26 5.61 5.47
C VAL A 102 -1.60 6.05 6.76
N VAL A 103 -2.39 6.67 7.64
CA VAL A 103 -1.99 6.97 9.01
C VAL A 103 -3.00 6.31 9.94
N VAL A 104 -2.49 5.53 10.89
CA VAL A 104 -3.31 4.85 11.89
C VAL A 104 -2.89 5.33 13.27
N ALA A 105 -3.84 5.67 14.11
CA ALA A 105 -3.57 6.01 15.50
C ALA A 105 -3.04 4.77 16.23
N ILE A 106 -2.14 5.01 17.20
CA ILE A 106 -1.72 4.00 18.16
C ILE A 106 -2.34 4.38 19.50
N THR A 107 -3.14 3.49 20.07
CA THR A 107 -3.81 3.67 21.34
C THR A 107 -3.50 2.48 22.23
N ALA A 108 -3.04 2.74 23.44
CA ALA A 108 -2.68 1.70 24.40
C ALA A 108 -1.71 0.64 23.80
N GLY A 109 -0.78 1.09 22.95
CA GLY A 109 0.25 0.24 22.34
C GLY A 109 -0.19 -0.57 21.15
N LYS A 110 -1.36 -0.31 20.59
CA LYS A 110 -1.91 -1.08 19.46
C LYS A 110 -2.42 -0.14 18.37
N LEU A 111 -2.41 -0.62 17.12
CA LEU A 111 -3.10 0.06 16.04
C LEU A 111 -4.59 0.15 16.35
N ASP A 112 -5.13 1.35 16.30
CA ASP A 112 -6.52 1.63 16.66
C ASP A 112 -7.39 1.59 15.41
N PHE A 113 -7.85 0.38 15.09
CA PHE A 113 -8.65 0.11 13.90
C PHE A 113 -10.14 0.10 14.21
N GLY A 114 -10.93 0.51 13.23
CA GLY A 114 -12.33 0.13 13.17
C GLY A 114 -12.48 -1.36 12.82
N PRO A 115 -13.70 -1.91 12.97
CA PRO A 115 -13.94 -3.31 12.59
C PRO A 115 -13.56 -3.56 11.12
N TRP A 116 -12.89 -4.69 10.87
CA TRP A 116 -12.53 -5.16 9.52
C TRP A 116 -11.45 -4.36 8.81
N GLU A 117 -10.91 -3.30 9.41
CA GLU A 117 -9.80 -2.55 8.80
C GLU A 117 -8.52 -3.36 8.81
N GLN A 118 -7.94 -3.55 7.62
CA GLN A 118 -6.65 -4.21 7.43
C GLN A 118 -5.80 -3.37 6.48
N ILE A 119 -4.50 -3.37 6.68
CA ILE A 119 -3.56 -2.60 5.87
C ILE A 119 -3.08 -3.47 4.70
N PHE A 120 -3.18 -2.93 3.49
CA PHE A 120 -2.74 -3.60 2.27
C PHE A 120 -1.66 -2.82 1.55
N TYR A 121 -0.71 -3.55 0.98
CA TYR A 121 0.18 -3.06 -0.06
C TYR A 121 -0.44 -3.43 -1.42
N GLY A 122 -0.62 -2.43 -2.28
CA GLY A 122 -1.13 -2.63 -3.64
C GLY A 122 -0.02 -2.48 -4.66
N GLU A 123 0.18 -3.50 -5.49
CA GLU A 123 1.17 -3.51 -6.56
C GLU A 123 0.47 -3.38 -7.91
N PHE A 124 0.92 -2.42 -8.74
CA PHE A 124 0.31 -2.20 -10.05
C PHE A 124 1.31 -2.32 -11.21
N ASP A 125 2.61 -2.44 -10.91
CA ASP A 125 3.68 -2.64 -11.88
C ASP A 125 4.75 -3.54 -11.28
N GLY A 126 4.40 -4.79 -11.06
CA GLY A 126 5.21 -5.76 -10.35
C GLY A 126 6.47 -6.21 -11.07
N ARG A 127 7.09 -7.28 -10.55
CA ARG A 127 8.33 -7.86 -11.05
C ARG A 127 9.56 -6.97 -10.85
N ARG A 128 9.46 -6.02 -9.91
CA ARG A 128 10.59 -5.19 -9.49
C ARG A 128 10.48 -4.94 -7.99
N ARG A 129 11.62 -4.72 -7.38
CA ARG A 129 11.72 -4.52 -5.95
C ARG A 129 11.28 -3.10 -5.56
N LYS A 130 10.36 -3.00 -4.61
CA LYS A 130 9.82 -1.72 -4.12
C LYS A 130 9.75 -1.71 -2.61
N ARG A 131 9.80 -0.55 -2.01
CA ARG A 131 9.79 -0.42 -0.56
C ARG A 131 8.58 0.36 -0.04
N VAL A 132 8.22 0.04 1.19
CA VAL A 132 7.21 0.74 1.98
C VAL A 132 7.89 1.26 3.23
N LEU A 133 7.74 2.55 3.49
CA LEU A 133 8.20 3.17 4.72
C LEU A 133 7.16 2.96 5.80
N VAL A 134 7.58 2.48 6.98
CA VAL A 134 6.78 2.51 8.19
C VAL A 134 7.45 3.45 9.16
N LYS A 135 6.76 4.51 9.54
CA LYS A 135 7.25 5.47 10.54
C LYS A 135 6.27 5.56 11.69
N ILE A 136 6.79 5.32 12.90
CA ILE A 136 6.02 5.32 14.13
C ILE A 136 6.59 6.38 15.05
N ILE A 137 5.74 7.26 15.55
CA ILE A 137 6.13 8.30 16.49
C ILE A 137 5.11 8.40 17.62
N GLY A 138 5.57 8.69 18.81
CA GLY A 138 4.70 8.89 19.96
C GLY A 138 5.41 8.70 21.29
N ASP A 139 4.63 8.49 22.33
CA ASP A 139 5.11 8.29 23.69
C ASP A 139 4.87 6.89 24.24
#